data_2c61f1c8e2538707fa8681195dbf3f54
#
_entry.id   2c61f1c8e2538707fa8681195dbf3f54
#
_cell.length_a   1.000
_cell.length_b   1.000
_cell.length_c   1.000
_cell.angle_alpha   90.00
_cell.angle_beta   90.00
_cell.angle_gamma   90.00
#
_symmetry.space_group_name_H-M   'P 1'
#
loop_
_entity.id
_entity.type
_entity.pdbx_description
1 polymer ?
#
loop_
_entity_poly.entity_id
_entity_poly.type
_entity_poly.pdbx_seq_one_letter_code
_entity_poly.pdbx_strand_id
1 'polypeptide(L)'
;MNFLSYLISGISLGSVYALIALGYTMVYGIAKMLNFAHGDVIMIGGFVIFTAVSSMHTSAGVAIVCAIIVCTVLGVTIEKIAYKPLRNAPPLAVLITAIGVSYFLQNMALLIFGSASRNFPDILNLPDWHVAEGLTVTGEAILTIAATIVIMIALTAFINHTRIGSAMQAVSEDRGAAQLMGVNVNSTISVTFAIGSALAAV
;
A
#
# COMPACT_ATOMS: atom_id res chain seq x y z
N MET A 1 9.84 -8.69 -32.52
CA MET A 1 10.52 -8.14 -31.35
C MET A 1 9.56 -7.50 -30.34
N ASN A 2 8.58 -6.84 -30.81
CA ASN A 2 7.78 -5.94 -29.95
C ASN A 2 6.81 -6.65 -29.00
N PHE A 3 6.30 -7.85 -29.33
CA PHE A 3 5.32 -8.53 -28.48
C PHE A 3 5.90 -8.95 -27.12
N LEU A 4 7.09 -9.52 -27.09
CA LEU A 4 7.74 -9.97 -25.84
C LEU A 4 8.12 -8.77 -24.94
N SER A 5 8.57 -7.67 -25.54
CA SER A 5 8.86 -6.43 -24.82
C SER A 5 7.59 -5.83 -24.19
N TYR A 6 6.51 -5.75 -24.96
CA TYR A 6 5.22 -5.30 -24.42
C TYR A 6 4.66 -6.23 -23.34
N LEU A 7 4.86 -7.54 -23.47
CA LEU A 7 4.45 -8.51 -22.46
C LEU A 7 5.19 -8.29 -21.13
N ILE A 8 6.51 -8.11 -21.17
CA ILE A 8 7.32 -7.85 -19.99
C ILE A 8 6.93 -6.52 -19.33
N SER A 9 6.78 -5.46 -20.11
CA SER A 9 6.31 -4.17 -19.61
C SER A 9 4.92 -4.26 -19.01
N GLY A 10 4.02 -5.02 -19.62
CA GLY A 10 2.69 -5.27 -19.12
C GLY A 10 2.69 -6.05 -17.81
N ILE A 11 3.54 -7.07 -17.65
CA ILE A 11 3.69 -7.82 -16.41
C ILE A 11 4.27 -6.93 -15.31
N SER A 12 5.26 -6.09 -15.61
CA SER A 12 5.85 -5.15 -14.67
C SER A 12 4.79 -4.16 -14.15
N LEU A 13 4.06 -3.53 -15.05
CA LEU A 13 2.95 -2.62 -14.67
C LEU A 13 1.85 -3.35 -13.91
N GLY A 14 1.50 -4.56 -14.33
CA GLY A 14 0.54 -5.42 -13.65
C GLY A 14 0.98 -5.79 -12.23
N SER A 15 2.29 -5.94 -12.00
CA SER A 15 2.86 -6.22 -10.67
C SER A 15 2.68 -5.03 -9.72
N VAL A 16 2.85 -3.80 -10.20
CA VAL A 16 2.56 -2.59 -9.40
C VAL A 16 1.07 -2.55 -9.02
N TYR A 17 0.19 -2.75 -9.98
CA TYR A 17 -1.26 -2.80 -9.69
C TYR A 17 -1.63 -3.93 -8.74
N ALA A 18 -0.95 -5.09 -8.82
CA ALA A 18 -1.18 -6.19 -7.90
C ALA A 18 -0.81 -5.83 -6.45
N LEU A 19 0.30 -5.13 -6.22
CA LEU A 19 0.69 -4.64 -4.89
C LEU A 19 -0.34 -3.65 -4.33
N ILE A 20 -0.76 -2.69 -5.13
CA ILE A 20 -1.82 -1.73 -4.75
C ILE A 20 -3.11 -2.47 -4.40
N ALA A 21 -3.51 -3.41 -5.26
CA ALA A 21 -4.72 -4.19 -5.05
C ALA A 21 -4.65 -5.08 -3.80
N LEU A 22 -3.50 -5.69 -3.50
CA LEU A 22 -3.30 -6.50 -2.29
C LEU A 22 -3.55 -5.68 -1.02
N GLY A 23 -2.94 -4.50 -0.90
CA GLY A 23 -3.15 -3.61 0.24
C GLY A 23 -4.61 -3.17 0.39
N TYR A 24 -5.23 -2.75 -0.71
CA TYR A 24 -6.62 -2.30 -0.75
C TYR A 24 -7.61 -3.43 -0.43
N THR A 25 -7.48 -4.57 -1.11
CA THR A 25 -8.41 -5.71 -0.96
C THR A 25 -8.31 -6.36 0.40
N MET A 26 -7.12 -6.40 1.00
CA MET A 26 -6.94 -6.90 2.35
C MET A 26 -7.73 -6.04 3.36
N VAL A 27 -7.62 -4.72 3.28
CA VAL A 27 -8.36 -3.80 4.16
C VAL A 27 -9.87 -3.96 3.92
N TYR A 28 -10.32 -3.96 2.66
CA TYR A 28 -11.74 -4.13 2.34
C TYR A 28 -12.27 -5.50 2.78
N GLY A 29 -11.53 -6.58 2.54
CA GLY A 29 -11.94 -7.93 2.88
C GLY A 29 -12.21 -8.12 4.38
N ILE A 30 -11.38 -7.51 5.23
CA ILE A 30 -11.42 -7.67 6.68
C ILE A 30 -12.29 -6.58 7.35
N ALA A 31 -12.05 -5.32 7.01
CA ALA A 31 -12.78 -4.20 7.60
C ALA A 31 -14.17 -3.99 6.97
N LYS A 32 -14.46 -4.58 5.80
CA LYS A 32 -15.69 -4.38 5.01
C LYS A 32 -16.01 -2.89 4.78
N MET A 33 -14.97 -2.08 4.67
CA MET A 33 -15.05 -0.63 4.45
C MET A 33 -14.19 -0.25 3.25
N LEU A 34 -14.74 0.54 2.34
CA LEU A 34 -13.99 1.08 1.20
C LEU A 34 -13.03 2.17 1.69
N ASN A 35 -11.77 2.04 1.34
CA ASN A 35 -10.73 3.01 1.72
C ASN A 35 -10.24 3.78 0.48
N PHE A 36 -10.94 4.85 0.08
CA PHE A 36 -10.50 5.67 -1.05
C PHE A 36 -9.19 6.44 -0.77
N ALA A 37 -8.86 6.65 0.50
CA ALA A 37 -7.60 7.29 0.88
C ALA A 37 -6.36 6.39 0.68
N HIS A 38 -6.53 5.11 0.26
CA HIS A 38 -5.40 4.21 0.05
C HIS A 38 -4.43 4.72 -1.03
N GLY A 39 -4.96 5.25 -2.14
CA GLY A 39 -4.15 5.88 -3.18
C GLY A 39 -3.39 7.11 -2.69
N ASP A 40 -3.99 7.88 -1.77
CA ASP A 40 -3.35 9.05 -1.20
C ASP A 40 -2.24 8.68 -0.20
N VAL A 41 -2.37 7.53 0.48
CA VAL A 41 -1.29 6.97 1.31
C VAL A 41 -0.09 6.59 0.43
N ILE A 42 -0.33 5.97 -0.75
CA ILE A 42 0.72 5.68 -1.74
C ILE A 42 1.40 6.99 -2.19
N MET A 43 0.62 8.01 -2.52
CA MET A 43 1.12 9.33 -2.90
C MET A 43 2.04 9.91 -1.81
N ILE A 44 1.62 9.88 -0.55
CA ILE A 44 2.43 10.38 0.57
C ILE A 44 3.71 9.54 0.73
N GLY A 45 3.64 8.22 0.56
CA GLY A 45 4.82 7.34 0.53
C GLY A 45 5.84 7.80 -0.51
N GLY A 46 5.38 8.06 -1.74
CA GLY A 46 6.21 8.60 -2.81
C GLY A 46 6.86 9.95 -2.46
N PHE A 47 6.10 10.88 -1.87
CA PHE A 47 6.66 12.17 -1.42
C PHE A 47 7.69 12.00 -0.30
N VAL A 48 7.49 11.08 0.63
CA VAL A 48 8.47 10.79 1.70
C VAL A 48 9.77 10.25 1.10
N ILE A 49 9.69 9.28 0.18
CA ILE A 49 10.87 8.74 -0.49
C ILE A 49 11.57 9.85 -1.28
N PHE A 50 10.81 10.63 -2.08
CA PHE A 50 11.36 11.74 -2.84
C PHE A 50 12.11 12.73 -1.93
N THR A 51 11.51 13.14 -0.81
CA THR A 51 12.11 14.09 0.12
C THR A 51 13.34 13.51 0.79
N ALA A 52 13.30 12.24 1.21
CA ALA A 52 14.42 11.56 1.84
C ALA A 52 15.63 11.45 0.90
N VAL A 53 15.40 11.11 -0.37
CA VAL A 53 16.49 10.95 -1.35
C VAL A 53 16.97 12.32 -1.85
N SER A 54 16.06 13.22 -2.27
CA SER A 54 16.44 14.48 -2.92
C SER A 54 16.93 15.54 -1.95
N SER A 55 16.33 15.65 -0.75
CA SER A 55 16.65 16.70 0.20
C SER A 55 17.61 16.24 1.30
N MET A 56 17.48 14.99 1.76
CA MET A 56 18.30 14.45 2.85
C MET A 56 19.47 13.60 2.37
N HIS A 57 19.57 13.34 1.05
CA HIS A 57 20.61 12.51 0.43
C HIS A 57 20.78 11.14 1.12
N THR A 58 19.70 10.57 1.60
CA THR A 58 19.69 9.26 2.25
C THR A 58 19.74 8.13 1.23
N SER A 59 20.22 6.96 1.65
CA SER A 59 20.18 5.76 0.80
C SER A 59 18.75 5.31 0.53
N ALA A 60 18.54 4.68 -0.62
CA ALA A 60 17.22 4.15 -1.03
C ALA A 60 16.56 3.27 0.04
N GLY A 61 17.33 2.38 0.68
CA GLY A 61 16.81 1.51 1.74
C GLY A 61 16.26 2.27 2.95
N VAL A 62 16.97 3.31 3.40
CA VAL A 62 16.50 4.16 4.52
C VAL A 62 15.25 4.94 4.12
N ALA A 63 15.19 5.47 2.89
CA ALA A 63 14.04 6.19 2.37
C ALA A 63 12.77 5.30 2.34
N ILE A 64 12.90 4.05 1.88
CA ILE A 64 11.80 3.07 1.86
C ILE A 64 11.34 2.75 3.30
N VAL A 65 12.26 2.50 4.23
CA VAL A 65 11.89 2.22 5.63
C VAL A 65 11.17 3.42 6.25
N CYS A 66 11.63 4.64 6.01
CA CYS A 66 10.95 5.86 6.45
C CYS A 66 9.54 5.96 5.86
N ALA A 67 9.37 5.69 4.57
CA ALA A 67 8.06 5.69 3.92
C ALA A 67 7.12 4.65 4.54
N ILE A 68 7.58 3.43 4.79
CA ILE A 68 6.80 2.38 5.45
C ILE A 68 6.33 2.85 6.82
N ILE A 69 7.20 3.44 7.63
CA ILE A 69 6.86 3.94 8.97
C ILE A 69 5.81 5.05 8.87
N VAL A 70 6.05 6.05 8.03
CA VAL A 70 5.14 7.20 7.87
C VAL A 70 3.78 6.75 7.35
N CYS A 71 3.73 5.92 6.30
CA CYS A 71 2.48 5.40 5.74
C CYS A 71 1.73 4.52 6.74
N THR A 72 2.43 3.69 7.52
CA THR A 72 1.82 2.86 8.57
C THR A 72 1.19 3.73 9.65
N VAL A 73 1.90 4.73 10.15
CA VAL A 73 1.39 5.68 11.16
C VAL A 73 0.21 6.46 10.60
N LEU A 74 0.31 6.93 9.36
CA LEU A 74 -0.78 7.65 8.69
C LEU A 74 -2.02 6.76 8.53
N GLY A 75 -1.88 5.52 8.07
CA GLY A 75 -2.99 4.60 7.90
C GLY A 75 -3.70 4.25 9.21
N VAL A 76 -2.93 4.01 10.27
CA VAL A 76 -3.49 3.80 11.62
C VAL A 76 -4.19 5.05 12.14
N THR A 77 -3.65 6.25 11.85
CA THR A 77 -4.27 7.52 12.24
C THR A 77 -5.59 7.74 11.52
N ILE A 78 -5.63 7.52 10.20
CA ILE A 78 -6.84 7.59 9.39
C ILE A 78 -7.88 6.58 9.92
N GLU A 79 -7.46 5.35 10.20
CA GLU A 79 -8.36 4.34 10.77
C GLU A 79 -8.96 4.80 12.09
N LYS A 80 -8.14 5.26 13.03
CA LYS A 80 -8.60 5.65 14.36
C LYS A 80 -9.51 6.88 14.35
N ILE A 81 -9.20 7.88 13.54
CA ILE A 81 -9.90 9.16 13.53
C ILE A 81 -11.13 9.12 12.62
N ALA A 82 -11.00 8.57 11.41
CA ALA A 82 -12.04 8.64 10.39
C ALA A 82 -12.92 7.38 10.37
N TYR A 83 -12.33 6.18 10.38
CA TYR A 83 -13.08 4.94 10.15
C TYR A 83 -13.62 4.29 11.45
N LYS A 84 -12.86 4.32 12.53
CA LYS A 84 -13.28 3.70 13.80
C LYS A 84 -14.60 4.22 14.33
N PRO A 85 -14.89 5.54 14.34
CA PRO A 85 -16.19 6.06 14.79
C PRO A 85 -17.35 5.63 13.90
N LEU A 86 -17.10 5.32 12.63
CA LEU A 86 -18.12 5.00 11.63
C LEU A 86 -18.35 3.50 11.43
N ARG A 87 -17.78 2.63 12.25
CA ARG A 87 -17.89 1.16 12.08
C ARG A 87 -19.32 0.63 12.13
N ASN A 88 -20.21 1.34 12.85
CA ASN A 88 -21.62 1.01 12.97
C ASN A 88 -22.53 1.95 12.17
N ALA A 89 -21.94 2.86 11.39
CA ALA A 89 -22.68 3.79 10.55
C ALA A 89 -23.13 3.14 9.22
N PRO A 90 -24.14 3.71 8.55
CA PRO A 90 -24.51 3.24 7.21
C PRO A 90 -23.32 3.29 6.23
N PRO A 91 -23.24 2.35 5.26
CA PRO A 91 -22.13 2.29 4.30
C PRO A 91 -21.90 3.60 3.54
N LEU A 92 -22.96 4.36 3.27
CA LEU A 92 -22.87 5.66 2.60
C LEU A 92 -22.09 6.69 3.42
N ALA A 93 -22.25 6.73 4.74
CA ALA A 93 -21.50 7.64 5.61
C ALA A 93 -20.00 7.31 5.60
N VAL A 94 -19.65 6.02 5.60
CA VAL A 94 -18.26 5.56 5.49
C VAL A 94 -17.66 5.97 4.14
N LEU A 95 -18.42 5.81 3.06
CA LEU A 95 -18.02 6.18 1.70
C LEU A 95 -17.73 7.69 1.58
N ILE A 96 -18.66 8.53 2.05
CA ILE A 96 -18.48 9.99 2.03
C ILE A 96 -17.26 10.41 2.86
N THR A 97 -17.08 9.81 4.02
CA THR A 97 -15.91 10.09 4.87
C THR A 97 -14.61 9.66 4.19
N ALA A 98 -14.59 8.50 3.52
CA ALA A 98 -13.42 8.04 2.77
C ALA A 98 -13.02 9.02 1.67
N ILE A 99 -14.00 9.56 0.92
CA ILE A 99 -13.78 10.60 -0.09
C ILE A 99 -13.28 11.89 0.57
N GLY A 100 -13.87 12.30 1.68
CA GLY A 100 -13.44 13.50 2.43
C GLY A 100 -12.01 13.39 2.92
N VAL A 101 -11.60 12.23 3.45
CA VAL A 101 -10.21 11.96 3.88
C VAL A 101 -9.26 12.02 2.68
N SER A 102 -9.65 11.44 1.54
CA SER A 102 -8.87 11.48 0.30
C SER A 102 -8.61 12.93 -0.13
N TYR A 103 -9.66 13.75 -0.26
CA TYR A 103 -9.51 15.17 -0.59
C TYR A 103 -8.69 15.95 0.44
N PHE A 104 -8.84 15.65 1.72
CA PHE A 104 -8.04 16.27 2.77
C PHE A 104 -6.55 15.96 2.58
N LEU A 105 -6.18 14.71 2.34
CA LEU A 105 -4.79 14.29 2.13
C LEU A 105 -4.19 14.92 0.87
N GLN A 106 -4.95 14.97 -0.24
CA GLN A 106 -4.52 15.60 -1.48
C GLN A 106 -4.23 17.09 -1.29
N ASN A 107 -5.13 17.81 -0.64
CA ASN A 107 -4.93 19.24 -0.38
C ASN A 107 -3.79 19.50 0.62
N MET A 108 -3.63 18.65 1.64
CA MET A 108 -2.50 18.74 2.56
C MET A 108 -1.17 18.49 1.84
N ALA A 109 -1.12 17.48 0.97
CA ALA A 109 0.07 17.22 0.16
C ALA A 109 0.39 18.41 -0.76
N LEU A 110 -0.61 19.01 -1.40
CA LEU A 110 -0.45 20.20 -2.23
C LEU A 110 0.11 21.39 -1.45
N LEU A 111 -0.35 21.61 -0.22
CA LEU A 111 0.12 22.70 0.65
C LEU A 111 1.57 22.46 1.12
N ILE A 112 1.93 21.22 1.44
CA ILE A 112 3.25 20.87 1.98
C ILE A 112 4.31 20.77 0.89
N PHE A 113 3.98 20.07 -0.22
CA PHE A 113 4.94 19.75 -1.28
C PHE A 113 4.82 20.67 -2.50
N GLY A 114 3.74 21.45 -2.60
CA GLY A 114 3.45 22.34 -3.72
C GLY A 114 2.87 21.62 -4.93
N SER A 115 2.49 22.41 -5.97
CA SER A 115 1.86 21.92 -7.21
C SER A 115 2.84 21.66 -8.35
N ALA A 116 4.14 21.95 -8.15
CA ALA A 116 5.14 21.80 -9.21
C ALA A 116 5.41 20.30 -9.48
N SER A 117 5.41 19.91 -10.76
CA SER A 117 5.84 18.59 -11.17
C SER A 117 7.32 18.42 -10.82
N ARG A 118 7.65 17.29 -10.21
CA ARG A 118 9.02 16.97 -9.82
C ARG A 118 9.44 15.67 -10.49
N ASN A 119 10.63 15.66 -11.08
CA ASN A 119 11.20 14.43 -11.60
C ASN A 119 11.66 13.57 -10.42
N PHE A 120 11.22 12.33 -10.40
CA PHE A 120 11.68 11.37 -9.40
C PHE A 120 13.14 11.00 -9.72
N PRO A 121 14.05 11.07 -8.75
CA PRO A 121 15.45 10.69 -8.99
C PRO A 121 15.55 9.19 -9.22
N ASP A 122 16.49 8.78 -10.06
CA ASP A 122 16.84 7.37 -10.21
C ASP A 122 17.46 6.86 -8.90
N ILE A 123 16.64 6.16 -8.11
CA ILE A 123 17.04 5.69 -6.78
C ILE A 123 17.88 4.41 -6.86
N LEU A 124 17.60 3.60 -7.87
CA LEU A 124 18.22 2.30 -8.07
C LEU A 124 18.92 2.29 -9.43
N ASN A 125 20.26 2.49 -9.44
CA ASN A 125 21.08 2.27 -10.62
C ASN A 125 21.18 0.76 -10.89
N LEU A 126 20.10 0.15 -11.36
CA LEU A 126 20.09 -1.27 -11.73
C LEU A 126 20.50 -1.41 -13.20
N PRO A 127 21.40 -2.34 -13.52
CA PRO A 127 21.80 -2.58 -14.89
C PRO A 127 20.63 -3.13 -15.71
N ASP A 128 20.47 -2.60 -16.91
CA ASP A 128 19.53 -3.14 -17.88
C ASP A 128 20.06 -4.46 -18.44
N TRP A 129 19.21 -5.46 -18.49
CA TRP A 129 19.55 -6.77 -18.99
C TRP A 129 19.15 -6.89 -20.46
N HIS A 130 20.15 -7.03 -21.31
CA HIS A 130 19.97 -7.33 -22.73
C HIS A 130 19.78 -8.84 -22.90
N VAL A 131 18.54 -9.29 -22.98
CA VAL A 131 18.20 -10.73 -23.07
C VAL A 131 18.36 -11.25 -24.52
N ALA A 132 18.11 -10.40 -25.51
CA ALA A 132 18.28 -10.72 -26.93
C ALA A 132 18.48 -9.44 -27.75
N GLU A 133 18.90 -9.56 -29.00
CA GLU A 133 19.01 -8.41 -29.93
C GLU A 133 17.66 -7.68 -30.01
N GLY A 134 17.60 -6.48 -29.38
CA GLY A 134 16.42 -5.63 -29.34
C GLY A 134 15.39 -5.93 -28.22
N LEU A 135 15.73 -6.76 -27.20
CA LEU A 135 14.95 -6.98 -26.01
C LEU A 135 15.75 -6.55 -24.78
N THR A 136 15.49 -5.34 -24.28
CA THR A 136 16.03 -4.85 -23.02
C THR A 136 14.96 -4.95 -21.93
N VAL A 137 15.31 -5.60 -20.83
CA VAL A 137 14.48 -5.65 -19.63
C VAL A 137 15.13 -4.74 -18.60
N THR A 138 14.42 -3.69 -18.19
CA THR A 138 14.92 -2.77 -17.16
C THR A 138 15.09 -3.50 -15.83
N GLY A 139 16.19 -3.25 -15.13
CA GLY A 139 16.42 -3.83 -13.80
C GLY A 139 15.31 -3.53 -12.82
N GLU A 140 14.66 -2.37 -12.94
CA GLU A 140 13.49 -1.98 -12.15
C GLU A 140 12.30 -2.91 -12.37
N ALA A 141 12.02 -3.33 -13.61
CA ALA A 141 10.91 -4.23 -13.90
C ALA A 141 11.12 -5.60 -13.23
N ILE A 142 12.34 -6.13 -13.27
CA ILE A 142 12.69 -7.39 -12.60
C ILE A 142 12.53 -7.27 -11.09
N LEU A 143 13.02 -6.18 -10.50
CA LEU A 143 12.91 -5.94 -9.07
C LEU A 143 11.44 -5.82 -8.64
N THR A 144 10.63 -5.07 -9.38
CA THR A 144 9.19 -4.88 -9.09
C THR A 144 8.44 -6.20 -9.13
N ILE A 145 8.65 -7.03 -10.16
CA ILE A 145 8.02 -8.34 -10.28
C ILE A 145 8.46 -9.25 -9.13
N ALA A 146 9.76 -9.31 -8.85
CA ALA A 146 10.31 -10.14 -7.78
C ALA A 146 9.78 -9.70 -6.40
N ALA A 147 9.80 -8.40 -6.11
CA ALA A 147 9.26 -7.83 -4.88
C ALA A 147 7.77 -8.15 -4.71
N THR A 148 6.99 -8.02 -5.77
CA THR A 148 5.55 -8.33 -5.76
C THR A 148 5.31 -9.80 -5.40
N ILE A 149 6.04 -10.73 -6.01
CA ILE A 149 5.92 -12.17 -5.74
C ILE A 149 6.30 -12.46 -4.29
N VAL A 150 7.42 -11.92 -3.82
CA VAL A 150 7.89 -12.13 -2.44
C VAL A 150 6.89 -11.59 -1.43
N ILE A 151 6.38 -10.38 -1.64
CA ILE A 151 5.39 -9.75 -0.75
C ILE A 151 4.07 -10.54 -0.74
N MET A 152 3.60 -10.99 -1.91
CA MET A 152 2.39 -11.79 -2.02
C MET A 152 2.51 -13.12 -1.26
N ILE A 153 3.65 -13.81 -1.41
CA ILE A 153 3.91 -15.08 -0.68
C ILE A 153 4.02 -14.79 0.82
N ALA A 154 4.76 -13.77 1.21
CA ALA A 154 4.94 -13.39 2.62
C ALA A 154 3.62 -13.02 3.28
N LEU A 155 2.78 -12.22 2.61
CA LEU A 155 1.47 -11.83 3.11
C LEU A 155 0.52 -13.02 3.24
N THR A 156 0.49 -13.89 2.23
CA THR A 156 -0.32 -15.11 2.25
C THR A 156 0.12 -16.04 3.38
N ALA A 157 1.42 -16.24 3.56
CA ALA A 157 1.97 -17.02 4.65
C ALA A 157 1.65 -16.39 6.01
N PHE A 158 1.76 -15.06 6.14
CA PHE A 158 1.39 -14.33 7.34
C PHE A 158 -0.07 -14.56 7.72
N ILE A 159 -0.99 -14.40 6.77
CA ILE A 159 -2.44 -14.55 7.01
C ILE A 159 -2.77 -16.00 7.40
N ASN A 160 -2.17 -17.01 6.73
CA ASN A 160 -2.51 -18.40 6.94
C ASN A 160 -1.83 -19.05 8.15
N HIS A 161 -0.65 -18.55 8.58
CA HIS A 161 0.16 -19.23 9.60
C HIS A 161 0.31 -18.43 10.90
N THR A 162 -0.27 -17.20 11.00
CA THR A 162 -0.15 -16.41 12.24
C THR A 162 -1.49 -16.31 12.99
N ARG A 163 -1.41 -16.13 14.31
CA ARG A 163 -2.60 -15.89 15.15
C ARG A 163 -3.34 -14.60 14.74
N ILE A 164 -2.60 -13.59 14.31
CA ILE A 164 -3.17 -12.32 13.82
C ILE A 164 -3.90 -12.57 12.50
N GLY A 165 -3.31 -13.33 11.59
CA GLY A 165 -3.95 -13.71 10.34
C GLY A 165 -5.22 -14.52 10.55
N SER A 166 -5.21 -15.49 11.45
CA SER A 166 -6.43 -16.25 11.81
C SER A 166 -7.51 -15.35 12.42
N ALA A 167 -7.12 -14.36 13.25
CA ALA A 167 -8.06 -13.36 13.77
C ALA A 167 -8.63 -12.48 12.65
N MET A 168 -7.81 -12.11 11.65
CA MET A 168 -8.26 -11.35 10.47
C MET A 168 -9.28 -12.16 9.66
N GLN A 169 -9.03 -13.45 9.42
CA GLN A 169 -9.96 -14.34 8.72
C GLN A 169 -11.28 -14.46 9.49
N ALA A 170 -11.23 -14.70 10.80
CA ALA A 170 -12.43 -14.80 11.62
C ALA A 170 -13.27 -13.51 11.58
N VAL A 171 -12.62 -12.33 11.67
CA VAL A 171 -13.30 -11.03 11.59
C VAL A 171 -13.87 -10.77 10.20
N SER A 172 -13.25 -11.30 9.15
CA SER A 172 -13.73 -11.16 7.77
C SER A 172 -15.01 -11.95 7.51
N GLU A 173 -15.17 -13.10 8.18
CA GLU A 173 -16.36 -13.95 8.07
C GLU A 173 -17.53 -13.37 8.90
N ASP A 174 -17.35 -13.27 10.21
CA ASP A 174 -18.36 -12.71 11.13
C ASP A 174 -17.70 -12.02 12.31
N ARG A 175 -17.90 -10.68 12.40
CA ARG A 175 -17.37 -9.85 13.50
C ARG A 175 -17.97 -10.22 14.85
N GLY A 176 -19.28 -10.56 14.88
CA GLY A 176 -19.99 -10.91 16.11
C GLY A 176 -19.50 -12.24 16.67
N ALA A 177 -19.44 -13.26 15.81
CA ALA A 177 -18.92 -14.56 16.18
C ALA A 177 -17.45 -14.51 16.63
N ALA A 178 -16.60 -13.77 15.88
CA ALA A 178 -15.21 -13.56 16.26
C ALA A 178 -15.06 -12.91 17.63
N GLN A 179 -15.90 -11.92 17.96
CA GLN A 179 -15.89 -11.26 19.25
C GLN A 179 -16.29 -12.21 20.38
N LEU A 180 -17.30 -13.05 20.17
CA LEU A 180 -17.73 -14.08 21.14
C LEU A 180 -16.62 -15.12 21.39
N MET A 181 -15.80 -15.39 20.40
CA MET A 181 -14.62 -16.27 20.52
C MET A 181 -13.38 -15.58 21.13
N GLY A 182 -13.54 -14.32 21.62
CA GLY A 182 -12.47 -13.59 22.30
C GLY A 182 -11.54 -12.79 21.38
N VAL A 183 -11.84 -12.70 20.07
CA VAL A 183 -11.03 -11.90 19.14
C VAL A 183 -11.34 -10.42 19.34
N ASN A 184 -10.30 -9.61 19.53
CA ASN A 184 -10.44 -8.16 19.59
C ASN A 184 -10.58 -7.58 18.19
N VAL A 185 -11.82 -7.45 17.71
CA VAL A 185 -12.17 -6.96 16.36
C VAL A 185 -11.55 -5.58 16.09
N ASN A 186 -11.52 -4.69 17.11
CA ASN A 186 -10.97 -3.35 16.96
C ASN A 186 -9.47 -3.37 16.68
N SER A 187 -8.72 -4.17 17.43
CA SER A 187 -7.28 -4.32 17.23
C SER A 187 -6.97 -4.99 15.89
N THR A 188 -7.74 -6.00 15.52
CA THR A 188 -7.57 -6.72 14.25
C THR A 188 -7.73 -5.78 13.05
N ILE A 189 -8.77 -4.94 13.05
CA ILE A 189 -8.98 -3.97 11.97
C ILE A 189 -7.85 -2.92 11.94
N SER A 190 -7.41 -2.39 13.10
CA SER A 190 -6.30 -1.42 13.14
C SER A 190 -4.99 -2.02 12.61
N VAL A 191 -4.69 -3.28 12.94
CA VAL A 191 -3.51 -3.98 12.40
C VAL A 191 -3.65 -4.22 10.90
N THR A 192 -4.85 -4.52 10.41
CA THR A 192 -5.11 -4.65 8.96
C THR A 192 -4.81 -3.36 8.22
N PHE A 193 -5.27 -2.21 8.75
CA PHE A 193 -4.95 -0.90 8.19
C PHE A 193 -3.45 -0.60 8.23
N ALA A 194 -2.77 -0.96 9.33
CA ALA A 194 -1.32 -0.80 9.46
C ALA A 194 -0.56 -1.57 8.36
N ILE A 195 -0.90 -2.85 8.16
CA ILE A 195 -0.26 -3.69 7.14
C ILE A 195 -0.60 -3.19 5.73
N GLY A 196 -1.89 -2.88 5.46
CA GLY A 196 -2.29 -2.35 4.15
C GLY A 196 -1.59 -1.04 3.80
N SER A 197 -1.42 -0.14 4.77
CA SER A 197 -0.70 1.13 4.58
C SER A 197 0.82 0.94 4.49
N ALA A 198 1.39 -0.07 5.15
CA ALA A 198 2.79 -0.45 4.98
C ALA A 198 3.06 -0.95 3.55
N LEU A 199 2.14 -1.76 3.00
CA LEU A 199 2.21 -2.23 1.62
C LEU A 199 2.07 -1.10 0.59
N ALA A 200 1.32 -0.05 0.93
CA ALA A 200 1.18 1.13 0.08
C ALA A 200 2.47 1.94 -0.08
N ALA A 201 3.46 1.74 0.79
CA ALA A 201 4.72 2.46 0.79
C ALA A 201 5.85 1.71 0.05
N VAL A 202 5.62 0.47 -0.36
CA VAL A 202 6.58 -0.39 -1.08
C VAL A 202 6.37 -0.31 -2.58
#